data_2000e9955262084578a64355304063f4
#
_entry.id   2000e9955262084578a64355304063f4
#
_cell.length_a   1.000
_cell.length_b   1.000
_cell.length_c   1.000
_cell.angle_alpha   90.00
_cell.angle_beta   90.00
_cell.angle_gamma   90.00
#
_symmetry.space_group_name_H-M   'P 1'
#
loop_
_entity.id
_entity.type
_entity.pdbx_description
1 polymer ?
#
loop_
_entity_poly.entity_id
_entity_poly.type
_entity_poly.pdbx_seq_one_letter_code
_entity_poly.pdbx_strand_id
1 'polypeptide(L)'
;SGTPPVDTEAAGSQLPEPQVNAAPEIPADAAIVPQTSDVPAAPPDPSNGQVSSPEDTAPVQETEENEAAPTRVIDPEKPMVALTFDDGPHATLTDQLLDILEENDAVATFFQVAQNLCNDPDAVRRAEAMGCEIGNHSYRHANLSKLSADEIAADLQKADNAFIEVLGHAPTLLRPPYGSMNSAVKTTTGRSIITWSVDTEDWRSRNVEKVIASVQGAGNLDGQVI
;
A
#
# COMPACT_ATOMS: atom_id res chain seq x y z
N SER A 1 68.08 -3.05 -35.15
CA SER A 1 67.06 -4.03 -34.76
C SER A 1 66.03 -3.27 -33.94
N GLY A 2 65.02 -2.74 -34.60
CA GLY A 2 63.92 -2.02 -33.99
C GLY A 2 62.63 -2.80 -34.16
N THR A 3 61.99 -3.05 -33.09
CA THR A 3 60.59 -3.61 -33.05
C THR A 3 59.62 -2.44 -33.15
N PRO A 4 58.55 -2.55 -33.96
CA PRO A 4 57.53 -1.50 -34.02
C PRO A 4 56.51 -1.63 -32.86
N PRO A 5 55.82 -0.56 -32.47
CA PRO A 5 54.80 -0.59 -31.42
C PRO A 5 53.51 -1.24 -31.97
N VAL A 6 52.88 -2.01 -31.12
CA VAL A 6 51.54 -2.59 -31.37
C VAL A 6 50.49 -1.59 -30.90
N ASP A 7 49.74 -1.05 -31.85
CA ASP A 7 48.54 -0.28 -31.57
C ASP A 7 47.41 -1.24 -31.07
N THR A 8 46.99 -1.05 -29.83
CA THR A 8 45.80 -1.75 -29.28
C THR A 8 44.63 -0.79 -29.35
N GLU A 9 43.87 -0.94 -30.41
CA GLU A 9 42.60 -0.25 -30.58
C GLU A 9 41.54 -0.93 -29.68
N ALA A 10 41.15 -0.27 -28.63
CA ALA A 10 40.05 -0.71 -27.73
C ALA A 10 38.75 -0.38 -28.40
N ALA A 11 38.09 -1.42 -28.94
CA ALA A 11 36.69 -1.34 -29.39
C ALA A 11 35.77 -1.15 -28.18
N GLY A 12 35.31 0.07 -27.96
CA GLY A 12 34.27 0.39 -26.99
C GLY A 12 32.94 -0.15 -27.46
N SER A 13 32.49 -1.26 -26.83
CA SER A 13 31.14 -1.77 -26.98
C SER A 13 30.21 -0.88 -26.17
N GLN A 14 29.53 0.05 -26.80
CA GLN A 14 28.39 0.76 -26.24
C GLN A 14 27.20 -0.18 -26.18
N LEU A 15 26.74 -0.49 -24.97
CA LEU A 15 25.45 -1.12 -24.74
C LEU A 15 24.34 -0.11 -25.09
N PRO A 16 23.25 -0.54 -25.74
CA PRO A 16 22.15 0.35 -26.08
C PRO A 16 21.44 0.82 -24.79
N GLU A 17 21.18 2.11 -24.72
CA GLU A 17 20.35 2.71 -23.67
C GLU A 17 18.92 2.12 -23.75
N PRO A 18 18.27 1.86 -22.58
CA PRO A 18 16.89 1.41 -22.58
C PRO A 18 15.97 2.53 -23.09
N GLN A 19 15.26 2.24 -24.17
CA GLN A 19 14.20 3.13 -24.67
C GLN A 19 13.09 3.19 -23.62
N VAL A 20 12.90 4.35 -23.01
CA VAL A 20 11.73 4.70 -22.21
C VAL A 20 10.54 4.81 -23.15
N ASN A 21 9.63 3.82 -23.08
CA ASN A 21 8.33 3.90 -23.74
C ASN A 21 7.56 5.09 -23.17
N ALA A 22 7.32 6.09 -23.99
CA ALA A 22 6.45 7.21 -23.66
C ALA A 22 5.03 6.68 -23.41
N ALA A 23 4.44 7.09 -22.30
CA ALA A 23 3.05 6.84 -21.99
C ALA A 23 2.15 7.48 -23.06
N PRO A 24 1.00 6.87 -23.43
CA PRO A 24 0.09 7.46 -24.39
C PRO A 24 -0.50 8.77 -23.85
N GLU A 25 -0.40 9.82 -24.64
CA GLU A 25 -1.07 11.11 -24.39
C GLU A 25 -2.59 10.92 -24.46
N ILE A 26 -3.29 11.27 -23.39
CA ILE A 26 -4.74 11.36 -23.37
C ILE A 26 -5.14 12.71 -23.98
N PRO A 27 -5.96 12.78 -25.02
CA PRO A 27 -6.40 14.04 -25.58
C PRO A 27 -7.29 14.80 -24.60
N ALA A 28 -6.93 16.06 -24.32
CA ALA A 28 -7.75 17.01 -23.60
C ALA A 28 -8.81 17.54 -24.57
N ASP A 29 -10.00 16.95 -24.57
CA ASP A 29 -11.27 17.63 -24.89
C ASP A 29 -12.47 16.71 -24.63
N ALA A 30 -13.10 16.86 -23.47
CA ALA A 30 -14.49 16.49 -23.25
C ALA A 30 -15.04 17.41 -22.15
N ALA A 31 -15.58 18.54 -22.60
CA ALA A 31 -16.36 19.43 -21.76
C ALA A 31 -17.61 18.69 -21.26
N ILE A 32 -17.69 18.42 -19.95
CA ILE A 32 -18.89 17.90 -19.30
C ILE A 32 -19.77 19.10 -18.93
N VAL A 33 -20.88 19.23 -19.63
CA VAL A 33 -21.98 20.15 -19.35
C VAL A 33 -22.71 19.67 -18.09
N PRO A 34 -22.96 20.49 -17.06
CA PRO A 34 -23.76 20.07 -15.91
C PRO A 34 -25.25 20.04 -16.31
N GLN A 35 -25.84 18.86 -16.25
CA GLN A 35 -27.30 18.73 -16.33
C GLN A 35 -27.88 18.93 -14.93
N THR A 36 -28.63 20.01 -14.79
CA THR A 36 -29.54 20.24 -13.67
C THR A 36 -30.78 19.40 -13.87
N SER A 37 -31.04 18.44 -12.99
CA SER A 37 -32.32 17.73 -12.92
C SER A 37 -33.10 18.26 -11.73
N ASP A 38 -34.11 19.06 -12.01
CA ASP A 38 -35.19 19.39 -11.08
C ASP A 38 -35.96 18.11 -10.72
N VAL A 39 -36.05 17.80 -9.42
CA VAL A 39 -36.98 16.83 -8.88
C VAL A 39 -37.99 17.58 -8.03
N PRO A 40 -39.28 17.56 -8.37
CA PRO A 40 -40.30 18.20 -7.53
C PRO A 40 -40.63 17.33 -6.32
N ALA A 41 -40.75 18.01 -5.17
CA ALA A 41 -41.18 17.45 -3.89
C ALA A 41 -42.65 16.96 -3.95
N ALA A 42 -42.88 15.76 -3.41
CA ALA A 42 -44.25 15.26 -3.13
C ALA A 42 -44.64 15.58 -1.68
N PRO A 43 -45.92 15.90 -1.42
CA PRO A 43 -46.42 16.30 -0.11
C PRO A 43 -46.68 15.09 0.81
N PRO A 44 -46.77 15.31 2.15
CA PRO A 44 -47.04 14.24 3.11
C PRO A 44 -48.53 13.89 3.22
N ASP A 45 -48.83 12.61 3.32
CA ASP A 45 -50.16 12.12 3.63
C ASP A 45 -50.21 11.63 5.10
N PRO A 46 -51.18 12.06 5.90
CA PRO A 46 -51.40 11.54 7.23
C PRO A 46 -52.60 10.60 7.23
N SER A 47 -52.43 9.45 7.82
CA SER A 47 -53.43 8.85 8.75
C SER A 47 -53.46 7.32 8.75
N ASN A 48 -53.19 6.85 9.95
CA ASN A 48 -54.09 6.01 10.75
C ASN A 48 -54.22 4.52 10.44
N GLY A 49 -53.98 3.73 11.48
CA GLY A 49 -54.86 2.55 11.73
C GLY A 49 -54.14 1.22 11.96
N GLN A 50 -53.66 1.00 13.16
CA GLN A 50 -54.04 -0.10 14.06
C GLN A 50 -53.92 -1.58 13.62
N VAL A 51 -53.01 -2.28 14.37
CA VAL A 51 -53.14 -3.63 15.02
C VAL A 51 -53.31 -4.86 14.13
N SER A 52 -52.33 -5.71 14.13
CA SER A 52 -52.37 -7.08 14.71
C SER A 52 -51.07 -7.84 14.43
N SER A 53 -50.46 -8.33 15.51
CA SER A 53 -49.52 -9.47 15.46
C SER A 53 -50.27 -10.74 15.04
N PRO A 54 -49.60 -11.71 14.41
CA PRO A 54 -48.96 -12.74 15.23
C PRO A 54 -47.52 -13.12 14.76
N GLU A 55 -46.83 -13.72 15.70
CA GLU A 55 -45.57 -14.40 15.68
C GLU A 55 -45.34 -15.23 14.40
N ASP A 56 -44.23 -14.96 13.72
CA ASP A 56 -43.56 -15.97 12.91
C ASP A 56 -42.07 -15.90 13.18
N THR A 57 -41.64 -16.92 13.92
CA THR A 57 -40.25 -17.10 14.35
C THR A 57 -39.44 -17.60 13.15
N ALA A 58 -38.85 -16.70 12.39
CA ALA A 58 -37.77 -17.07 11.47
C ALA A 58 -36.49 -17.33 12.28
N PRO A 59 -35.71 -18.38 11.95
CA PRO A 59 -34.47 -18.66 12.66
C PRO A 59 -33.49 -17.52 12.46
N VAL A 60 -33.02 -16.99 13.58
CA VAL A 60 -31.86 -16.09 13.63
C VAL A 60 -30.70 -16.85 13.00
N GLN A 61 -30.25 -16.40 11.84
CA GLN A 61 -28.94 -16.81 11.30
C GLN A 61 -27.92 -16.35 12.33
N GLU A 62 -27.23 -17.31 12.93
CA GLU A 62 -26.02 -17.06 13.68
C GLU A 62 -25.08 -16.30 12.75
N THR A 63 -24.83 -15.05 13.09
CA THR A 63 -23.75 -14.29 12.49
C THR A 63 -22.49 -15.06 12.84
N GLU A 64 -21.79 -15.55 11.80
CA GLU A 64 -20.44 -16.06 11.93
C GLU A 64 -19.64 -15.08 12.79
N GLU A 65 -19.20 -15.54 13.96
CA GLU A 65 -18.26 -14.80 14.79
C GLU A 65 -17.07 -14.45 13.89
N ASN A 66 -16.90 -13.17 13.66
CA ASN A 66 -15.70 -12.64 13.04
C ASN A 66 -14.54 -13.01 13.98
N GLU A 67 -13.88 -14.11 13.69
CA GLU A 67 -12.73 -14.58 14.44
C GLU A 67 -11.65 -13.48 14.35
N ALA A 68 -11.49 -12.75 15.43
CA ALA A 68 -10.52 -11.67 15.50
C ALA A 68 -9.14 -12.24 15.13
N ALA A 69 -8.41 -11.53 14.27
CA ALA A 69 -7.06 -11.90 13.88
C ALA A 69 -6.22 -12.33 15.11
N PRO A 70 -5.38 -13.35 15.00
CA PRO A 70 -4.65 -13.90 16.13
C PRO A 70 -3.81 -12.81 16.79
N THR A 71 -4.13 -12.50 18.05
CA THR A 71 -3.34 -11.53 18.81
C THR A 71 -2.00 -12.18 19.15
N ARG A 72 -0.93 -11.77 18.47
CA ARG A 72 0.42 -12.22 18.81
C ARG A 72 0.80 -11.73 20.20
N VAL A 73 1.26 -12.64 21.04
CA VAL A 73 1.85 -12.30 22.33
C VAL A 73 3.28 -11.84 22.06
N ILE A 74 3.51 -10.54 22.20
CA ILE A 74 4.84 -9.95 22.12
C ILE A 74 5.58 -10.25 23.43
N ASP A 75 6.72 -10.93 23.32
CA ASP A 75 7.62 -11.18 24.45
C ASP A 75 8.66 -10.04 24.50
N PRO A 76 8.57 -9.10 25.46
CA PRO A 76 9.45 -7.93 25.48
C PRO A 76 10.92 -8.27 25.79
N GLU A 77 11.20 -9.50 26.22
CA GLU A 77 12.57 -9.98 26.49
C GLU A 77 13.26 -10.53 25.21
N LYS A 78 12.52 -10.67 24.11
CA LYS A 78 13.06 -11.13 22.85
C LYS A 78 13.31 -9.97 21.88
N PRO A 79 14.44 -9.98 21.15
CA PRO A 79 14.68 -8.99 20.11
C PRO A 79 13.60 -9.09 19.03
N MET A 80 13.14 -7.93 18.55
CA MET A 80 12.12 -7.82 17.51
C MET A 80 12.61 -6.94 16.37
N VAL A 81 12.22 -7.30 15.16
CA VAL A 81 12.41 -6.49 13.94
C VAL A 81 11.09 -6.37 13.20
N ALA A 82 10.79 -5.20 12.70
CA ALA A 82 9.64 -5.00 11.82
C ALA A 82 10.09 -5.19 10.36
N LEU A 83 9.58 -6.23 9.72
CA LEU A 83 9.67 -6.39 8.28
C LEU A 83 8.61 -5.54 7.60
N THR A 84 8.99 -4.76 6.59
CA THR A 84 8.04 -3.92 5.87
C THR A 84 8.24 -4.03 4.37
N PHE A 85 7.13 -3.95 3.64
CA PHE A 85 7.11 -4.07 2.18
C PHE A 85 6.26 -2.94 1.59
N ASP A 86 6.81 -2.25 0.61
CA ASP A 86 6.18 -1.11 -0.05
C ASP A 86 5.63 -1.50 -1.45
N ASP A 87 4.87 -0.61 -2.08
CA ASP A 87 4.44 -0.62 -3.49
C ASP A 87 3.42 -1.68 -3.92
N GLY A 88 3.03 -2.59 -3.05
CA GLY A 88 2.02 -3.62 -3.37
C GLY A 88 0.58 -3.08 -3.46
N PRO A 89 -0.41 -3.98 -3.60
CA PRO A 89 -0.23 -5.40 -3.86
C PRO A 89 0.22 -5.67 -5.30
N HIS A 90 0.91 -6.80 -5.49
CA HIS A 90 1.25 -7.32 -6.81
C HIS A 90 0.49 -8.63 -7.04
N ALA A 91 -0.15 -8.77 -8.18
CA ALA A 91 -1.10 -9.85 -8.51
C ALA A 91 -0.60 -11.31 -8.29
N THR A 92 0.70 -11.52 -8.09
CA THR A 92 1.27 -12.86 -7.86
C THR A 92 2.32 -12.89 -6.75
N LEU A 93 3.09 -11.80 -6.57
CA LEU A 93 4.20 -11.79 -5.61
C LEU A 93 3.72 -11.59 -4.18
N THR A 94 2.58 -10.92 -3.99
CA THR A 94 2.04 -10.68 -2.65
C THR A 94 1.63 -12.01 -2.01
N ASP A 95 0.92 -12.87 -2.72
CA ASP A 95 0.56 -14.21 -2.22
C ASP A 95 1.78 -15.07 -1.91
N GLN A 96 2.80 -15.07 -2.80
CA GLN A 96 4.03 -15.84 -2.55
C GLN A 96 4.76 -15.35 -1.29
N LEU A 97 4.75 -14.04 -1.04
CA LEU A 97 5.32 -13.46 0.18
C LEU A 97 4.52 -13.86 1.42
N LEU A 98 3.19 -13.84 1.32
CA LEU A 98 2.31 -14.29 2.40
C LEU A 98 2.51 -15.77 2.73
N ASP A 99 2.68 -16.63 1.71
CA ASP A 99 3.01 -18.05 1.90
C ASP A 99 4.31 -18.21 2.72
N ILE A 100 5.36 -17.45 2.36
CA ILE A 100 6.65 -17.47 3.08
C ILE A 100 6.49 -16.98 4.52
N LEU A 101 5.72 -15.93 4.75
CA LEU A 101 5.47 -15.42 6.11
C LEU A 101 4.70 -16.44 6.94
N GLU A 102 3.69 -17.09 6.38
CA GLU A 102 2.90 -18.12 7.05
C GLU A 102 3.74 -19.36 7.39
N GLU A 103 4.56 -19.84 6.46
CA GLU A 103 5.49 -20.95 6.68
C GLU A 103 6.50 -20.70 7.79
N ASN A 104 6.84 -19.44 8.05
CA ASN A 104 7.81 -19.03 9.06
C ASN A 104 7.15 -18.46 10.34
N ASP A 105 5.82 -18.58 10.48
CA ASP A 105 5.07 -17.98 11.60
C ASP A 105 5.44 -16.50 11.79
N ALA A 106 5.60 -15.76 10.71
CA ALA A 106 6.00 -14.37 10.67
C ALA A 106 4.85 -13.47 10.18
N VAL A 107 4.90 -12.20 10.60
CA VAL A 107 4.04 -11.13 10.09
C VAL A 107 4.90 -9.97 9.62
N ALA A 108 4.31 -9.11 8.80
CA ALA A 108 4.97 -7.92 8.26
C ALA A 108 4.01 -6.75 8.23
N THR A 109 4.53 -5.56 7.89
CA THR A 109 3.72 -4.40 7.54
C THR A 109 3.80 -4.18 6.04
N PHE A 110 2.65 -4.09 5.39
CA PHE A 110 2.55 -3.81 3.96
C PHE A 110 2.06 -2.39 3.72
N PHE A 111 2.91 -1.51 3.21
CA PHE A 111 2.52 -0.17 2.79
C PHE A 111 2.07 -0.22 1.33
N GLN A 112 0.74 -0.31 1.15
CA GLN A 112 0.14 -0.54 -0.16
C GLN A 112 -0.15 0.77 -0.88
N VAL A 113 0.14 0.80 -2.19
CA VAL A 113 -0.30 1.87 -3.08
C VAL A 113 -1.77 1.65 -3.41
N ALA A 114 -2.63 2.56 -2.98
CA ALA A 114 -4.07 2.30 -2.96
C ALA A 114 -4.69 2.02 -4.35
N GLN A 115 -4.16 2.62 -5.43
CA GLN A 115 -4.62 2.28 -6.78
C GLN A 115 -4.33 0.84 -7.20
N ASN A 116 -3.38 0.17 -6.53
CA ASN A 116 -3.00 -1.21 -6.84
C ASN A 116 -3.89 -2.23 -6.12
N LEU A 117 -4.70 -1.81 -5.14
CA LEU A 117 -5.55 -2.73 -4.36
C LEU A 117 -6.47 -3.59 -5.22
N CYS A 118 -6.90 -3.06 -6.38
CA CYS A 118 -7.71 -3.82 -7.33
C CYS A 118 -6.96 -4.96 -8.04
N ASN A 119 -5.62 -4.99 -7.98
CA ASN A 119 -4.83 -6.04 -8.63
C ASN A 119 -4.97 -7.38 -7.88
N ASP A 120 -5.07 -7.31 -6.54
CA ASP A 120 -5.22 -8.49 -5.70
C ASP A 120 -5.84 -8.11 -4.34
N PRO A 121 -7.14 -7.81 -4.30
CA PRO A 121 -7.83 -7.43 -3.07
C PRO A 121 -7.90 -8.60 -2.06
N ASP A 122 -7.87 -9.84 -2.54
CA ASP A 122 -7.95 -11.02 -1.68
C ASP A 122 -6.64 -11.24 -0.94
N ALA A 123 -5.49 -11.02 -1.58
CA ALA A 123 -4.20 -11.06 -0.90
C ALA A 123 -4.08 -9.98 0.18
N VAL A 124 -4.66 -8.79 -0.04
CA VAL A 124 -4.68 -7.73 0.99
C VAL A 124 -5.52 -8.14 2.20
N ARG A 125 -6.71 -8.72 2.00
CA ARG A 125 -7.54 -9.27 3.08
C ARG A 125 -6.85 -10.43 3.80
N ARG A 126 -6.19 -11.33 3.03
CA ARG A 126 -5.42 -12.43 3.59
C ARG A 126 -4.30 -11.93 4.48
N ALA A 127 -3.54 -10.91 4.03
CA ALA A 127 -2.47 -10.32 4.83
C ALA A 127 -2.99 -9.82 6.18
N GLU A 128 -4.10 -9.09 6.20
CA GLU A 128 -4.72 -8.60 7.42
C GLU A 128 -5.22 -9.76 8.32
N ALA A 129 -5.89 -10.76 7.74
CA ALA A 129 -6.37 -11.95 8.48
C ALA A 129 -5.23 -12.76 9.10
N MET A 130 -4.04 -12.76 8.49
CA MET A 130 -2.82 -13.36 9.05
C MET A 130 -2.22 -12.54 10.20
N GLY A 131 -2.75 -11.34 10.49
CA GLY A 131 -2.22 -10.44 11.51
C GLY A 131 -1.09 -9.52 11.00
N CYS A 132 -0.92 -9.39 9.69
CA CYS A 132 -0.06 -8.37 9.11
C CYS A 132 -0.72 -6.98 9.24
N GLU A 133 0.10 -5.95 9.42
CA GLU A 133 -0.38 -4.57 9.41
C GLU A 133 -0.48 -4.06 7.97
N ILE A 134 -1.57 -3.38 7.63
CA ILE A 134 -1.73 -2.70 6.34
C ILE A 134 -1.57 -1.21 6.54
N GLY A 135 -0.63 -0.60 5.82
CA GLY A 135 -0.35 0.83 5.81
C GLY A 135 -0.66 1.48 4.46
N ASN A 136 -0.88 2.78 4.49
CA ASN A 136 -1.12 3.60 3.30
C ASN A 136 0.23 4.04 2.68
N HIS A 137 0.38 3.88 1.36
CA HIS A 137 1.54 4.35 0.59
C HIS A 137 1.13 5.35 -0.51
N SER A 138 0.20 6.26 -0.19
CA SER A 138 -0.50 7.18 -1.08
C SER A 138 -1.43 6.49 -2.09
N TYR A 139 -2.19 7.29 -2.84
CA TYR A 139 -3.10 6.70 -3.84
C TYR A 139 -2.35 6.16 -5.06
N ARG A 140 -1.38 6.91 -5.62
CA ARG A 140 -0.67 6.59 -6.87
C ARG A 140 0.85 6.67 -6.76
N HIS A 141 1.41 6.46 -5.58
CA HIS A 141 2.84 6.59 -5.30
C HIS A 141 3.39 8.00 -5.60
N ALA A 142 2.58 9.04 -5.33
CA ALA A 142 3.00 10.42 -5.55
C ALA A 142 4.03 10.87 -4.51
N ASN A 143 5.01 11.68 -4.90
CA ASN A 143 5.89 12.34 -3.94
C ASN A 143 5.11 13.43 -3.19
N LEU A 144 4.55 13.07 -2.03
CA LEU A 144 3.68 13.95 -1.22
C LEU A 144 4.37 15.24 -0.81
N SER A 145 5.69 15.26 -0.63
CA SER A 145 6.42 16.47 -0.24
C SER A 145 6.48 17.55 -1.34
N LYS A 146 6.09 17.22 -2.56
CA LYS A 146 5.99 18.15 -3.68
C LYS A 146 4.57 18.68 -3.93
N LEU A 147 3.61 18.21 -3.16
CA LEU A 147 2.20 18.58 -3.26
C LEU A 147 1.85 19.66 -2.23
N SER A 148 0.82 20.45 -2.51
CA SER A 148 0.18 21.32 -1.53
C SER A 148 -0.57 20.52 -0.47
N ALA A 149 -0.92 21.14 0.66
CA ALA A 149 -1.67 20.49 1.72
C ALA A 149 -3.03 19.94 1.23
N ASP A 150 -3.72 20.69 0.38
CA ASP A 150 -5.00 20.27 -0.18
C ASP A 150 -4.85 19.06 -1.13
N GLU A 151 -3.79 19.04 -1.95
CA GLU A 151 -3.48 17.91 -2.82
C GLU A 151 -3.09 16.66 -2.02
N ILE A 152 -2.31 16.82 -0.94
CA ILE A 152 -2.00 15.71 -0.02
C ILE A 152 -3.28 15.16 0.59
N ALA A 153 -4.15 16.04 1.12
CA ALA A 153 -5.42 15.61 1.72
C ALA A 153 -6.30 14.86 0.71
N ALA A 154 -6.40 15.36 -0.53
CA ALA A 154 -7.18 14.73 -1.58
C ALA A 154 -6.61 13.36 -2.01
N ASP A 155 -5.29 13.22 -2.13
CA ASP A 155 -4.63 11.95 -2.46
C ASP A 155 -4.88 10.91 -1.35
N LEU A 156 -4.67 11.30 -0.08
CA LEU A 156 -4.88 10.41 1.05
C LEU A 156 -6.36 10.03 1.24
N GLN A 157 -7.30 10.96 1.04
CA GLN A 157 -8.73 10.64 1.10
C GLN A 157 -9.13 9.64 0.02
N LYS A 158 -8.57 9.78 -1.19
CA LYS A 158 -8.81 8.84 -2.27
C LYS A 158 -8.23 7.47 -1.97
N ALA A 159 -7.04 7.44 -1.37
CA ALA A 159 -6.43 6.19 -0.92
C ALA A 159 -7.30 5.51 0.14
N ASP A 160 -7.75 6.25 1.15
CA ASP A 160 -8.59 5.72 2.23
C ASP A 160 -9.89 5.12 1.72
N ASN A 161 -10.55 5.78 0.77
CA ASN A 161 -11.77 5.23 0.17
C ASN A 161 -11.51 3.87 -0.48
N ALA A 162 -10.38 3.70 -1.19
CA ALA A 162 -10.02 2.43 -1.79
C ALA A 162 -9.71 1.34 -0.74
N PHE A 163 -9.05 1.69 0.37
CA PHE A 163 -8.85 0.76 1.47
C PHE A 163 -10.17 0.36 2.13
N ILE A 164 -11.08 1.32 2.35
CA ILE A 164 -12.41 1.04 2.93
C ILE A 164 -13.21 0.07 2.04
N GLU A 165 -13.11 0.18 0.71
CA GLU A 165 -13.76 -0.75 -0.22
C GLU A 165 -13.22 -2.18 -0.08
N VAL A 166 -11.92 -2.34 0.21
CA VAL A 166 -11.28 -3.67 0.31
C VAL A 166 -11.35 -4.24 1.72
N LEU A 167 -11.06 -3.44 2.75
CA LEU A 167 -10.87 -3.88 4.14
C LEU A 167 -12.02 -3.49 5.07
N GLY A 168 -12.90 -2.56 4.65
CA GLY A 168 -13.95 -1.99 5.52
C GLY A 168 -13.47 -0.82 6.39
N HIS A 169 -12.18 -0.51 6.40
CA HIS A 169 -11.60 0.59 7.17
C HIS A 169 -10.37 1.20 6.46
N ALA A 170 -9.96 2.39 6.88
CA ALA A 170 -8.75 3.03 6.40
C ALA A 170 -7.54 2.65 7.29
N PRO A 171 -6.32 2.54 6.73
CA PRO A 171 -5.10 2.31 7.48
C PRO A 171 -4.78 3.45 8.47
N THR A 172 -4.21 3.10 9.62
CA THR A 172 -3.75 4.06 10.64
C THR A 172 -2.33 4.54 10.41
N LEU A 173 -1.55 3.76 9.66
CA LEU A 173 -0.16 4.05 9.34
C LEU A 173 -0.03 4.64 7.93
N LEU A 174 0.95 5.52 7.75
CA LEU A 174 1.35 6.06 6.46
C LEU A 174 2.86 5.91 6.30
N ARG A 175 3.30 5.44 5.15
CA ARG A 175 4.68 5.63 4.68
C ARG A 175 4.63 6.52 3.44
N PRO A 176 5.18 7.75 3.50
CA PRO A 176 5.26 8.59 2.32
C PRO A 176 6.16 7.95 1.25
N PRO A 177 5.75 7.93 -0.02
CA PRO A 177 6.61 7.45 -1.10
C PRO A 177 7.98 8.12 -1.09
N TYR A 178 9.02 7.34 -1.39
CA TYR A 178 10.43 7.75 -1.34
C TYR A 178 10.94 8.15 0.07
N GLY A 179 10.19 7.89 1.14
CA GLY A 179 10.49 8.41 2.48
C GLY A 179 10.46 9.95 2.55
N SER A 180 9.91 10.61 1.53
CA SER A 180 10.03 12.06 1.35
C SER A 180 9.01 12.82 2.19
N MET A 181 9.49 13.61 3.14
CA MET A 181 8.68 14.33 4.12
C MET A 181 9.02 15.82 4.18
N ASN A 182 7.99 16.63 4.43
CA ASN A 182 8.12 18.03 4.84
C ASN A 182 7.06 18.35 5.91
N SER A 183 6.97 19.60 6.34
CA SER A 183 6.00 20.04 7.35
C SER A 183 4.55 19.81 6.88
N ALA A 184 4.24 20.08 5.62
CA ALA A 184 2.90 19.88 5.07
C ALA A 184 2.47 18.41 5.16
N VAL A 185 3.34 17.46 4.76
CA VAL A 185 3.05 16.02 4.91
C VAL A 185 2.75 15.68 6.36
N LYS A 186 3.61 16.10 7.30
CA LYS A 186 3.46 15.79 8.74
C LYS A 186 2.18 16.34 9.34
N THR A 187 1.77 17.55 8.94
CA THR A 187 0.58 18.21 9.53
C THR A 187 -0.73 17.78 8.87
N THR A 188 -0.70 17.39 7.59
CA THR A 188 -1.91 17.08 6.84
C THR A 188 -2.37 15.63 7.04
N THR A 189 -1.43 14.69 7.28
CA THR A 189 -1.77 13.26 7.28
C THR A 189 -2.64 12.84 8.45
N GLY A 190 -2.48 13.45 9.63
CA GLY A 190 -3.21 13.09 10.86
C GLY A 190 -2.97 11.66 11.37
N ARG A 191 -1.93 10.97 10.87
CA ARG A 191 -1.61 9.56 11.18
C ARG A 191 -0.14 9.38 11.54
N SER A 192 0.17 8.20 12.11
CA SER A 192 1.55 7.80 12.35
C SER A 192 2.31 7.60 11.05
N ILE A 193 3.43 8.30 10.91
CA ILE A 193 4.30 8.15 9.75
C ILE A 193 5.43 7.20 10.11
N ILE A 194 5.56 6.12 9.35
CA ILE A 194 6.59 5.10 9.52
C ILE A 194 7.56 5.15 8.35
N THR A 195 8.84 5.26 8.64
CA THR A 195 9.92 5.08 7.68
C THR A 195 10.69 3.81 8.00
N TRP A 196 11.87 3.65 7.46
CA TRP A 196 12.76 2.53 7.76
C TRP A 196 14.01 3.03 8.49
N SER A 197 14.64 2.16 9.23
CA SER A 197 15.93 2.39 9.87
C SER A 197 17.06 1.59 9.22
N VAL A 198 16.71 0.52 8.49
CA VAL A 198 17.63 -0.24 7.65
C VAL A 198 17.13 -0.17 6.21
N ASP A 199 17.87 0.54 5.37
CA ASP A 199 17.59 0.63 3.93
C ASP A 199 18.33 -0.50 3.20
N THR A 200 17.58 -1.40 2.59
CA THR A 200 18.15 -2.52 1.83
C THR A 200 18.60 -2.10 0.42
N GLU A 201 18.17 -0.94 -0.04
CA GLU A 201 18.32 -0.46 -1.42
C GLU A 201 17.93 -1.52 -2.47
N ASP A 202 16.94 -2.36 -2.17
CA ASP A 202 16.46 -3.45 -3.05
C ASP A 202 15.95 -2.90 -4.39
N TRP A 203 15.20 -1.81 -4.36
CA TRP A 203 14.71 -1.09 -5.53
C TRP A 203 15.81 -0.69 -6.51
N ARG A 204 17.02 -0.43 -6.01
CA ARG A 204 18.19 0.01 -6.78
C ARG A 204 19.10 -1.14 -7.16
N SER A 205 19.40 -2.02 -6.21
CA SER A 205 20.34 -3.13 -6.41
C SER A 205 19.75 -4.26 -7.24
N ARG A 206 18.46 -4.55 -7.04
CA ARG A 206 17.75 -5.70 -7.64
C ARG A 206 18.54 -7.00 -7.54
N ASN A 207 19.22 -7.18 -6.43
CA ASN A 207 20.16 -8.28 -6.20
C ASN A 207 19.97 -8.82 -4.79
N VAL A 208 19.58 -10.10 -4.70
CA VAL A 208 19.22 -10.77 -3.45
C VAL A 208 20.40 -10.79 -2.46
N GLU A 209 21.61 -11.10 -2.93
CA GLU A 209 22.80 -11.18 -2.08
C GLU A 209 23.11 -9.82 -1.44
N LYS A 210 22.90 -8.72 -2.18
CA LYS A 210 23.10 -7.36 -1.65
C LYS A 210 22.06 -7.01 -0.60
N VAL A 211 20.81 -7.34 -0.83
CA VAL A 211 19.72 -7.13 0.14
C VAL A 211 20.00 -7.88 1.43
N ILE A 212 20.34 -9.16 1.33
CA ILE A 212 20.72 -9.99 2.50
C ILE A 212 21.94 -9.39 3.23
N ALA A 213 22.98 -8.98 2.48
CA ALA A 213 24.18 -8.38 3.05
C ALA A 213 23.88 -7.05 3.77
N SER A 214 22.95 -6.23 3.26
CA SER A 214 22.51 -4.99 3.91
C SER A 214 21.89 -5.28 5.27
N VAL A 215 20.98 -6.26 5.34
CA VAL A 215 20.33 -6.67 6.59
C VAL A 215 21.35 -7.25 7.57
N GLN A 216 22.20 -8.16 7.12
CA GLN A 216 23.23 -8.77 7.96
C GLN A 216 24.28 -7.77 8.46
N GLY A 217 24.59 -6.75 7.62
CA GLY A 217 25.56 -5.69 7.93
C GLY A 217 25.01 -4.63 8.91
N ALA A 218 23.69 -4.57 9.13
CA ALA A 218 23.08 -3.58 10.00
C ALA A 218 23.37 -3.79 11.50
N GLY A 219 23.98 -4.94 11.89
CA GLY A 219 24.34 -5.24 13.25
C GLY A 219 23.17 -5.68 14.12
N ASN A 220 22.88 -4.96 15.20
CA ASN A 220 21.74 -5.28 16.04
C ASN A 220 20.43 -4.85 15.37
N LEU A 221 19.57 -5.81 15.07
CA LEU A 221 18.28 -5.57 14.43
C LEU A 221 17.13 -5.34 15.42
N ASP A 222 17.39 -5.45 16.72
CA ASP A 222 16.35 -5.22 17.72
C ASP A 222 15.81 -3.79 17.68
N GLY A 223 14.49 -3.66 17.53
CA GLY A 223 13.81 -2.38 17.36
C GLY A 223 13.96 -1.73 15.97
N GLN A 224 14.59 -2.42 15.02
CA GLN A 224 14.75 -1.88 13.67
C GLN A 224 13.52 -2.11 12.79
N VAL A 225 13.36 -1.24 11.79
CA VAL A 225 12.37 -1.33 10.72
C VAL A 225 13.13 -1.50 9.40
N ILE A 226 12.88 -2.59 8.69
CA ILE A 226 13.51 -2.96 7.42
C ILE A 226 12.50 -2.81 6.31
#